data_230ddf0fcf12bf5aed79c7b5c73b8bea
#
_entry.id   230ddf0fcf12bf5aed79c7b5c73b8bea
#
_cell.length_a   1.000
_cell.length_b   1.000
_cell.length_c   1.000
_cell.angle_alpha   90.00
_cell.angle_beta   90.00
_cell.angle_gamma   90.00
#
_symmetry.space_group_name_H-M   'P 1'
#
loop_
_entity.id
_entity.type
_entity.pdbx_description
1 polymer ?
#
loop_
_entity_poly.entity_id
_entity_poly.type
_entity_poly.pdbx_seq_one_letter_code
_entity_poly.pdbx_strand_id
1 'polypeptide(L)'
;MALIIKKEQIATDIVLIKLGGSFKAEAGQFYMIKTSCTSAPFLPRPISIYDIEEDGISFMFQVKGEGTKLLSQMNIGSDVILNGPLGNGFELKDMDTIFVGGGIGTAPMYYTVKEFKRKFPKRKAMVYLGFSVNSYATDAFNRYADEVKINIGGLIVDDIDYDSAKCIVACGNELMLKALSNKAAKTSEVQVSTEKRMACGVGACLGCSCETKSGMKRVCKDGPVFKAEEVFYE
;
A
#
# COMPACT_ATOMS: atom_id res chain seq x y z
N MET A 1 11.21 15.61 -10.79
CA MET A 1 10.46 15.07 -11.95
C MET A 1 11.07 13.73 -12.29
N ALA A 2 10.29 12.78 -12.74
CA ALA A 2 10.74 11.45 -13.15
C ALA A 2 9.99 11.03 -14.42
N LEU A 3 10.65 10.27 -15.31
CA LEU A 3 10.07 9.81 -16.57
C LEU A 3 9.34 8.47 -16.36
N ILE A 4 8.19 8.32 -17.00
CA ILE A 4 7.53 7.02 -17.13
C ILE A 4 8.35 6.17 -18.11
N ILE A 5 8.96 5.09 -17.62
CA ILE A 5 9.75 4.16 -18.44
C ILE A 5 8.98 2.88 -18.79
N LYS A 6 7.94 2.54 -18.02
CA LYS A 6 7.03 1.42 -18.29
C LYS A 6 5.61 1.81 -17.87
N LYS A 7 4.63 1.32 -18.63
CA LYS A 7 3.21 1.41 -18.29
C LYS A 7 2.51 0.14 -18.72
N GLU A 8 1.63 -0.35 -17.85
CA GLU A 8 0.90 -1.58 -18.09
C GLU A 8 -0.53 -1.48 -17.54
N GLN A 9 -1.51 -1.95 -18.31
CA GLN A 9 -2.88 -2.11 -17.86
C GLN A 9 -2.99 -3.48 -17.19
N ILE A 10 -3.15 -3.51 -15.86
CA ILE A 10 -3.19 -4.75 -15.08
C ILE A 10 -4.61 -5.32 -15.04
N ALA A 11 -5.61 -4.45 -14.90
CA ALA A 11 -7.03 -4.80 -14.97
C ALA A 11 -7.81 -3.60 -15.50
N THR A 12 -9.12 -3.69 -15.70
CA THR A 12 -9.95 -2.64 -16.33
C THR A 12 -9.69 -1.24 -15.76
N ASP A 13 -9.53 -1.13 -14.46
CA ASP A 13 -9.30 0.14 -13.74
C ASP A 13 -8.00 0.16 -12.93
N ILE A 14 -7.12 -0.81 -13.11
CA ILE A 14 -5.83 -0.91 -12.42
C ILE A 14 -4.69 -0.69 -13.40
N VAL A 15 -3.85 0.28 -13.11
CA VAL A 15 -2.70 0.65 -13.94
C VAL A 15 -1.43 0.57 -13.11
N LEU A 16 -0.39 0.02 -13.71
CA LEU A 16 0.98 0.04 -13.21
C LEU A 16 1.80 1.01 -14.06
N ILE A 17 2.53 1.90 -13.39
CA ILE A 17 3.55 2.73 -14.03
C ILE A 17 4.89 2.49 -13.32
N LYS A 18 5.98 2.52 -14.08
CA LYS A 18 7.34 2.53 -13.55
C LYS A 18 8.02 3.83 -13.95
N LEU A 19 8.62 4.48 -12.96
CA LEU A 19 9.37 5.72 -13.14
C LEU A 19 10.86 5.42 -13.06
N GLY A 20 11.61 5.92 -14.05
CA GLY A 20 13.05 5.71 -14.14
C GLY A 20 13.83 6.54 -13.11
N GLY A 21 14.89 5.95 -12.56
CA GLY A 21 15.79 6.58 -11.60
C GLY A 21 16.21 5.65 -10.47
N SER A 22 17.04 6.16 -9.57
CA SER A 22 17.44 5.44 -8.35
C SER A 22 16.62 5.95 -7.17
N PHE A 23 15.92 5.05 -6.50
CA PHE A 23 15.01 5.36 -5.41
C PHE A 23 15.33 4.54 -4.16
N LYS A 24 15.11 5.15 -2.99
CA LYS A 24 15.20 4.49 -1.69
C LYS A 24 13.97 4.86 -0.88
N ALA A 25 13.29 3.88 -0.35
CA ALA A 25 12.13 4.08 0.51
C ALA A 25 11.90 2.83 1.36
N GLU A 26 11.13 2.99 2.43
CA GLU A 26 10.68 1.89 3.28
C GLU A 26 9.34 1.34 2.76
N ALA A 27 9.12 0.04 2.97
CA ALA A 27 7.85 -0.60 2.65
C ALA A 27 6.71 0.03 3.46
N GLY A 28 5.60 0.39 2.79
CA GLY A 28 4.48 1.10 3.39
C GLY A 28 4.50 2.63 3.19
N GLN A 29 5.63 3.21 2.76
CA GLN A 29 5.70 4.61 2.35
C GLN A 29 4.99 4.84 1.01
N PHE A 30 4.70 6.11 0.72
CA PHE A 30 4.01 6.55 -0.49
C PHE A 30 4.68 7.77 -1.12
N TYR A 31 4.24 8.12 -2.30
CA TYR A 31 4.59 9.36 -2.99
C TYR A 31 3.34 10.16 -3.35
N MET A 32 3.46 11.49 -3.31
CA MET A 32 2.49 12.40 -3.90
C MET A 32 2.83 12.58 -5.38
N ILE A 33 1.98 12.09 -6.26
CA ILE A 33 2.21 12.07 -7.71
C ILE A 33 1.24 13.01 -8.42
N LYS A 34 1.75 13.82 -9.34
CA LYS A 34 0.97 14.72 -10.19
C LYS A 34 1.50 14.68 -11.63
N THR A 35 0.59 14.79 -12.60
CA THR A 35 0.97 14.96 -14.02
C THR A 35 1.67 16.31 -14.21
N SER A 36 2.70 16.36 -15.03
CA SER A 36 3.39 17.61 -15.36
C SER A 36 2.68 18.41 -16.48
N CYS A 37 1.80 17.74 -17.25
CA CYS A 37 1.23 18.28 -18.47
C CYS A 37 0.05 19.25 -18.27
N THR A 38 -0.55 19.30 -17.07
CA THR A 38 -1.76 20.07 -16.82
C THR A 38 -1.72 20.82 -15.49
N SER A 39 -2.38 21.99 -15.44
CA SER A 39 -2.60 22.73 -14.20
C SER A 39 -3.65 22.05 -13.29
N ALA A 40 -4.56 21.28 -13.89
CA ALA A 40 -5.62 20.53 -13.18
C ALA A 40 -5.37 19.01 -13.34
N PRO A 41 -5.67 18.22 -12.29
CA PRO A 41 -6.10 18.64 -10.98
C PRO A 41 -4.95 19.27 -10.18
N PHE A 42 -5.24 20.29 -9.44
CA PHE A 42 -4.24 21.08 -8.69
C PHE A 42 -3.46 20.24 -7.66
N LEU A 43 -4.15 19.39 -6.92
CA LEU A 43 -3.52 18.57 -5.87
C LEU A 43 -2.89 17.29 -6.47
N PRO A 44 -1.74 16.86 -5.96
CA PRO A 44 -1.17 15.55 -6.27
C PRO A 44 -1.98 14.40 -5.63
N ARG A 45 -1.70 13.17 -6.03
CA ARG A 45 -2.35 11.94 -5.53
C ARG A 45 -1.37 11.15 -4.68
N PRO A 46 -1.75 10.75 -3.45
CA PRO A 46 -0.97 9.81 -2.67
C PRO A 46 -1.07 8.42 -3.31
N ILE A 47 0.05 7.87 -3.73
CA ILE A 47 0.13 6.53 -4.31
C ILE A 47 1.20 5.75 -3.55
N SER A 48 0.83 4.61 -3.00
CA SER A 48 1.74 3.71 -2.30
C SER A 48 2.73 3.07 -3.27
N ILE A 49 3.93 2.80 -2.80
CA ILE A 49 4.97 2.11 -3.57
C ILE A 49 4.54 0.67 -3.81
N TYR A 50 4.57 0.24 -5.07
CA TYR A 50 4.35 -1.15 -5.47
C TYR A 50 5.65 -1.94 -5.46
N ASP A 51 6.73 -1.39 -6.07
CA ASP A 51 8.06 -2.00 -6.08
C ASP A 51 9.16 -0.97 -6.28
N ILE A 52 10.38 -1.31 -5.84
CA ILE A 52 11.61 -0.58 -6.14
C ILE A 52 12.62 -1.58 -6.71
N GLU A 53 13.17 -1.24 -7.88
CA GLU A 53 14.20 -1.98 -8.58
C GLU A 53 15.39 -1.07 -8.89
N GLU A 54 16.48 -1.61 -9.42
CA GLU A 54 17.70 -0.85 -9.70
C GLU A 54 17.48 0.31 -10.69
N ASP A 55 16.58 0.12 -11.65
CA ASP A 55 16.29 1.06 -12.73
C ASP A 55 15.09 1.99 -12.45
N GLY A 56 14.36 1.79 -11.35
CA GLY A 56 13.18 2.63 -11.07
C GLY A 56 12.31 2.22 -9.91
N ILE A 57 11.24 3.00 -9.75
CA ILE A 57 10.16 2.79 -8.78
C ILE A 57 8.83 2.56 -9.50
N SER A 58 8.07 1.60 -9.05
CA SER A 58 6.78 1.22 -9.62
C SER A 58 5.62 1.59 -8.69
N PHE A 59 4.54 2.07 -9.29
CA PHE A 59 3.29 2.42 -8.64
C PHE A 59 2.13 1.70 -9.33
N MET A 60 1.34 0.95 -8.56
CA MET A 60 0.10 0.36 -9.02
C MET A 60 -1.06 1.09 -8.36
N PHE A 61 -2.01 1.58 -9.16
CA PHE A 61 -3.12 2.39 -8.67
C PHE A 61 -4.42 2.11 -9.40
N GLN A 62 -5.53 2.36 -8.70
CA GLN A 62 -6.87 2.28 -9.26
C GLN A 62 -7.29 3.63 -9.85
N VAL A 63 -7.88 3.60 -11.04
CA VAL A 63 -8.44 4.77 -11.71
C VAL A 63 -9.83 5.07 -11.12
N LYS A 64 -9.87 5.97 -10.12
CA LYS A 64 -11.12 6.34 -9.41
C LYS A 64 -11.60 7.75 -9.68
N GLY A 65 -10.71 8.66 -10.04
CA GLY A 65 -11.04 10.07 -10.21
C GLY A 65 -10.17 10.73 -11.26
N GLU A 66 -10.40 12.01 -11.51
CA GLU A 66 -9.75 12.75 -12.60
C GLU A 66 -8.23 12.67 -12.56
N GLY A 67 -7.60 12.83 -11.38
CA GLY A 67 -6.14 12.78 -11.29
C GLY A 67 -5.53 11.42 -11.62
N THR A 68 -6.14 10.32 -11.15
CA THR A 68 -5.70 8.97 -11.53
C THR A 68 -6.05 8.64 -12.96
N LYS A 69 -7.15 9.20 -13.51
CA LYS A 69 -7.49 9.08 -14.95
C LYS A 69 -6.44 9.76 -15.81
N LEU A 70 -6.06 11.00 -15.50
CA LEU A 70 -5.00 11.70 -16.26
C LEU A 70 -3.66 10.97 -16.14
N LEU A 71 -3.30 10.50 -14.95
CA LEU A 71 -2.08 9.72 -14.76
C LEU A 71 -2.10 8.43 -15.59
N SER A 72 -3.24 7.75 -15.67
CA SER A 72 -3.40 6.53 -16.47
C SER A 72 -3.32 6.78 -18.00
N GLN A 73 -3.56 8.01 -18.46
CA GLN A 73 -3.50 8.39 -19.86
C GLN A 73 -2.11 8.85 -20.32
N MET A 74 -1.18 9.08 -19.38
CA MET A 74 0.19 9.49 -19.72
C MET A 74 0.92 8.38 -20.49
N ASN A 75 1.77 8.78 -21.43
CA ASN A 75 2.56 7.86 -22.23
C ASN A 75 3.94 7.58 -21.61
N ILE A 76 4.57 6.50 -22.04
CA ILE A 76 6.00 6.27 -21.77
C ILE A 76 6.79 7.47 -22.33
N GLY A 77 7.78 7.93 -21.57
CA GLY A 77 8.55 9.14 -21.86
C GLY A 77 7.94 10.43 -21.32
N SER A 78 6.73 10.40 -20.76
CA SER A 78 6.13 11.57 -20.12
C SER A 78 6.74 11.82 -18.73
N ASP A 79 6.88 13.09 -18.36
CA ASP A 79 7.30 13.52 -17.04
C ASP A 79 6.16 13.51 -16.04
N VAL A 80 6.43 13.05 -14.82
CA VAL A 80 5.55 13.22 -13.66
C VAL A 80 6.27 14.00 -12.56
N ILE A 81 5.50 14.78 -11.81
CA ILE A 81 5.97 15.44 -10.60
C ILE A 81 5.81 14.45 -9.45
N LEU A 82 6.92 14.16 -8.79
CA LEU A 82 7.02 13.18 -7.72
C LEU A 82 7.56 13.85 -6.45
N ASN A 83 6.84 13.73 -5.35
CA ASN A 83 7.27 14.20 -4.04
C ASN A 83 7.17 13.06 -3.02
N GLY A 84 8.31 12.68 -2.45
CA GLY A 84 8.45 11.55 -1.51
C GLY A 84 9.89 11.04 -1.44
N PRO A 85 10.14 9.92 -0.72
CA PRO A 85 9.13 9.11 -0.01
C PRO A 85 8.54 9.87 1.19
N LEU A 86 7.28 9.60 1.50
CA LEU A 86 6.52 10.25 2.55
C LEU A 86 5.89 9.21 3.49
N GLY A 87 5.62 9.66 4.72
CA GLY A 87 5.02 8.83 5.76
C GLY A 87 5.99 7.81 6.37
N ASN A 88 5.48 7.07 7.34
CA ASN A 88 6.20 6.00 8.05
C ASN A 88 5.90 4.65 7.41
N GLY A 89 6.92 3.82 7.23
CA GLY A 89 6.79 2.47 6.71
C GLY A 89 6.37 1.44 7.77
N PHE A 90 6.20 0.19 7.34
CA PHE A 90 5.98 -0.94 8.23
C PHE A 90 7.26 -1.30 8.99
N GLU A 91 7.11 -1.56 10.28
CA GLU A 91 8.17 -2.15 11.10
C GLU A 91 8.22 -3.67 10.84
N LEU A 92 9.10 -4.10 9.94
CA LEU A 92 9.29 -5.51 9.61
C LEU A 92 10.13 -6.19 10.70
N LYS A 93 9.62 -7.28 11.28
CA LYS A 93 10.21 -8.00 12.42
C LYS A 93 10.73 -9.37 12.04
N ASP A 94 11.75 -9.86 12.77
CA ASP A 94 12.34 -11.19 12.57
C ASP A 94 11.42 -12.29 13.15
N MET A 95 10.22 -12.42 12.58
CA MET A 95 9.23 -13.44 12.94
C MET A 95 8.32 -13.76 11.74
N ASP A 96 7.70 -14.95 11.77
CA ASP A 96 6.73 -15.33 10.75
C ASP A 96 5.59 -14.33 10.72
N THR A 97 5.23 -13.84 9.53
CA THR A 97 4.34 -12.70 9.35
C THR A 97 3.25 -12.98 8.32
N ILE A 98 2.04 -12.56 8.67
CA ILE A 98 0.89 -12.55 7.77
C ILE A 98 0.80 -11.17 7.10
N PHE A 99 0.69 -11.17 5.76
CA PHE A 99 0.49 -9.97 4.94
C PHE A 99 -0.90 -10.00 4.33
N VAL A 100 -1.70 -8.95 4.57
CA VAL A 100 -3.10 -8.90 4.11
C VAL A 100 -3.30 -7.71 3.19
N GLY A 101 -3.71 -7.97 1.95
CA GLY A 101 -4.04 -6.96 0.94
C GLY A 101 -5.51 -7.00 0.54
N GLY A 102 -6.23 -5.87 0.64
CA GLY A 102 -7.61 -5.76 0.17
C GLY A 102 -7.76 -4.81 -1.02
N GLY A 103 -8.25 -5.33 -2.17
CA GLY A 103 -8.38 -4.53 -3.38
C GLY A 103 -7.06 -3.88 -3.80
N ILE A 104 -7.03 -2.56 -4.01
CA ILE A 104 -5.79 -1.85 -4.36
C ILE A 104 -4.76 -1.82 -3.22
N GLY A 105 -5.16 -2.10 -1.97
CA GLY A 105 -4.24 -2.32 -0.85
C GLY A 105 -3.28 -3.50 -1.06
N THR A 106 -3.52 -4.36 -2.03
CA THR A 106 -2.59 -5.38 -2.50
C THR A 106 -1.28 -4.76 -3.05
N ALA A 107 -1.35 -3.56 -3.63
CA ALA A 107 -0.20 -2.90 -4.23
C ALA A 107 0.97 -2.72 -3.25
N PRO A 108 0.83 -2.03 -2.10
CA PRO A 108 1.93 -1.86 -1.16
C PRO A 108 2.38 -3.17 -0.51
N MET A 109 1.54 -4.19 -0.48
CA MET A 109 1.91 -5.49 0.09
C MET A 109 2.99 -6.19 -0.73
N TYR A 110 3.05 -6.01 -2.05
CA TYR A 110 4.07 -6.65 -2.86
C TYR A 110 5.49 -6.22 -2.44
N TYR A 111 5.76 -4.92 -2.39
CA TYR A 111 7.06 -4.40 -1.94
C TYR A 111 7.34 -4.75 -0.47
N THR A 112 6.30 -4.78 0.36
CA THR A 112 6.43 -5.14 1.78
C THR A 112 6.88 -6.58 1.96
N VAL A 113 6.29 -7.54 1.24
CA VAL A 113 6.68 -8.96 1.27
C VAL A 113 8.09 -9.16 0.71
N LYS A 114 8.42 -8.50 -0.40
CA LYS A 114 9.78 -8.52 -0.99
C LYS A 114 10.83 -8.05 0.01
N GLU A 115 10.63 -6.90 0.67
CA GLU A 115 11.55 -6.36 1.65
C GLU A 115 11.62 -7.21 2.92
N PHE A 116 10.51 -7.79 3.34
CA PHE A 116 10.48 -8.74 4.45
C PHE A 116 11.38 -9.95 4.16
N LYS A 117 11.20 -10.60 3.02
CA LYS A 117 12.00 -11.78 2.63
C LYS A 117 13.47 -11.43 2.37
N ARG A 118 13.75 -10.21 1.89
CA ARG A 118 15.14 -9.72 1.77
C ARG A 118 15.81 -9.59 3.13
N LYS A 119 15.10 -9.07 4.14
CA LYS A 119 15.62 -8.88 5.51
C LYS A 119 15.65 -10.17 6.31
N PHE A 120 14.63 -11.00 6.16
CA PHE A 120 14.41 -12.20 6.98
C PHE A 120 14.10 -13.43 6.11
N PRO A 121 15.06 -13.93 5.31
CA PRO A 121 14.82 -14.96 4.30
C PRO A 121 14.35 -16.31 4.87
N LYS A 122 14.61 -16.58 6.16
CA LYS A 122 14.21 -17.82 6.84
C LYS A 122 12.81 -17.74 7.44
N ARG A 123 12.21 -16.56 7.57
CA ARG A 123 10.88 -16.38 8.13
C ARG A 123 9.81 -16.63 7.08
N LYS A 124 8.68 -17.16 7.51
CA LYS A 124 7.54 -17.40 6.64
C LYS A 124 6.77 -16.12 6.37
N ALA A 125 6.45 -15.89 5.11
CA ALA A 125 5.58 -14.85 4.62
C ALA A 125 4.30 -15.47 4.08
N MET A 126 3.20 -15.37 4.83
CA MET A 126 1.88 -15.85 4.44
C MET A 126 1.06 -14.69 3.93
N VAL A 127 0.62 -14.74 2.68
CA VAL A 127 -0.04 -13.64 1.99
C VAL A 127 -1.52 -13.96 1.76
N TYR A 128 -2.39 -13.07 2.18
CA TYR A 128 -3.85 -13.16 2.03
C TYR A 128 -4.36 -11.96 1.23
N LEU A 129 -4.94 -12.21 0.06
CA LEU A 129 -5.37 -11.17 -0.88
C LEU A 129 -6.88 -11.26 -1.12
N GLY A 130 -7.60 -10.19 -0.78
CA GLY A 130 -9.04 -10.10 -0.93
C GLY A 130 -9.46 -9.15 -2.06
N PHE A 131 -10.40 -9.61 -2.92
CA PHE A 131 -10.92 -8.83 -4.04
C PHE A 131 -12.44 -8.95 -4.11
N SER A 132 -13.11 -7.88 -4.55
CA SER A 132 -14.58 -7.88 -4.65
C SER A 132 -15.09 -8.65 -5.87
N VAL A 133 -14.39 -8.55 -7.03
CA VAL A 133 -14.87 -9.14 -8.30
C VAL A 133 -13.79 -9.97 -8.97
N ASN A 134 -12.65 -9.40 -9.28
CA ASN A 134 -11.54 -10.08 -9.97
C ASN A 134 -10.23 -9.83 -9.25
N SER A 135 -9.39 -10.87 -9.16
CA SER A 135 -8.02 -10.75 -8.68
C SER A 135 -7.11 -10.17 -9.77
N TYR A 136 -6.05 -9.50 -9.35
CA TYR A 136 -5.02 -8.96 -10.24
C TYR A 136 -3.66 -8.92 -9.54
N ALA A 137 -2.58 -9.05 -10.32
CA ALA A 137 -1.18 -9.00 -9.87
C ALA A 137 -0.83 -10.02 -8.74
N THR A 138 -1.63 -11.07 -8.58
CA THR A 138 -1.46 -12.05 -7.49
C THR A 138 -0.28 -12.98 -7.70
N ASP A 139 0.00 -13.38 -8.94
CA ASP A 139 1.07 -14.33 -9.27
C ASP A 139 2.46 -13.80 -8.93
N ALA A 140 2.63 -12.48 -8.94
CA ALA A 140 3.88 -11.84 -8.57
C ALA A 140 4.33 -12.20 -7.13
N PHE A 141 3.39 -12.42 -6.22
CA PHE A 141 3.68 -12.76 -4.83
C PHE A 141 4.34 -14.13 -4.67
N ASN A 142 4.10 -15.08 -5.58
CA ASN A 142 4.69 -16.43 -5.54
C ASN A 142 6.24 -16.40 -5.56
N ARG A 143 6.83 -15.27 -5.98
CA ARG A 143 8.27 -15.09 -5.96
C ARG A 143 8.86 -14.94 -4.56
N TYR A 144 8.09 -14.41 -3.63
CA TYR A 144 8.58 -14.05 -2.30
C TYR A 144 7.77 -14.67 -1.16
N ALA A 145 6.49 -14.96 -1.36
CA ALA A 145 5.63 -15.55 -0.35
C ALA A 145 5.85 -17.07 -0.25
N ASP A 146 5.75 -17.58 0.97
CA ASP A 146 5.75 -19.03 1.21
C ASP A 146 4.36 -19.63 0.99
N GLU A 147 3.31 -18.83 1.17
CA GLU A 147 1.91 -19.20 0.93
C GLU A 147 1.14 -17.99 0.42
N VAL A 148 0.28 -18.17 -0.58
CA VAL A 148 -0.62 -17.12 -1.09
C VAL A 148 -2.05 -17.67 -1.11
N LYS A 149 -2.95 -17.02 -0.38
CA LYS A 149 -4.40 -17.27 -0.41
C LYS A 149 -5.13 -16.09 -1.03
N ILE A 150 -6.08 -16.40 -1.90
CA ILE A 150 -6.87 -15.39 -2.63
C ILE A 150 -8.34 -15.65 -2.34
N ASN A 151 -9.06 -14.59 -1.96
CA ASN A 151 -10.51 -14.61 -1.77
C ASN A 151 -11.15 -13.61 -2.73
N ILE A 152 -12.15 -14.05 -3.49
CA ILE A 152 -12.90 -13.23 -4.44
C ILE A 152 -14.37 -13.24 -4.03
N GLY A 153 -14.94 -12.05 -3.79
CA GLY A 153 -16.35 -11.87 -3.40
C GLY A 153 -16.67 -12.18 -1.95
N GLY A 154 -15.72 -12.72 -1.18
CA GLY A 154 -15.86 -13.00 0.24
C GLY A 154 -15.07 -12.01 1.12
N LEU A 155 -14.94 -12.37 2.40
CA LEU A 155 -14.16 -11.61 3.38
C LEU A 155 -12.84 -12.33 3.64
N ILE A 156 -11.75 -11.84 3.08
CA ILE A 156 -10.41 -12.44 3.25
C ILE A 156 -10.00 -12.61 4.72
N VAL A 157 -10.51 -11.77 5.60
CA VAL A 157 -10.25 -11.84 7.05
C VAL A 157 -10.82 -13.10 7.71
N ASP A 158 -11.74 -13.82 7.06
CA ASP A 158 -12.31 -15.07 7.54
C ASP A 158 -11.42 -16.28 7.18
N ASP A 159 -10.56 -16.14 6.18
CA ASP A 159 -9.67 -17.19 5.69
C ASP A 159 -8.31 -17.20 6.41
N ILE A 160 -8.05 -16.18 7.25
CA ILE A 160 -6.75 -16.02 7.93
C ILE A 160 -6.64 -17.01 9.10
N ASP A 161 -5.55 -17.76 9.11
CA ASP A 161 -5.12 -18.51 10.29
C ASP A 161 -4.32 -17.58 11.23
N TYR A 162 -5.05 -16.95 12.15
CA TYR A 162 -4.49 -15.97 13.09
C TYR A 162 -3.49 -16.57 14.08
N ASP A 163 -3.47 -17.88 14.28
CA ASP A 163 -2.54 -18.57 15.17
C ASP A 163 -1.20 -18.89 14.50
N SER A 164 -1.15 -18.83 13.16
CA SER A 164 0.04 -19.15 12.37
C SER A 164 1.17 -18.13 12.48
N ALA A 165 0.88 -16.89 12.93
CA ALA A 165 1.91 -15.85 13.08
C ALA A 165 1.61 -14.86 14.22
N LYS A 166 2.67 -14.23 14.73
CA LYS A 166 2.60 -13.22 15.79
C LYS A 166 2.60 -11.79 15.27
N CYS A 167 2.81 -11.58 13.98
CA CYS A 167 2.80 -10.28 13.33
C CYS A 167 1.88 -10.30 12.11
N ILE A 168 1.04 -9.30 11.98
CA ILE A 168 0.15 -9.09 10.84
C ILE A 168 0.36 -7.70 10.29
N VAL A 169 0.56 -7.60 8.98
CA VAL A 169 0.75 -6.36 8.23
C VAL A 169 -0.36 -6.27 7.19
N ALA A 170 -1.14 -5.19 7.21
CA ALA A 170 -2.33 -5.10 6.36
C ALA A 170 -2.49 -3.73 5.68
N CYS A 171 -3.05 -3.77 4.46
CA CYS A 171 -3.52 -2.60 3.72
C CYS A 171 -4.81 -2.92 2.97
N GLY A 172 -5.79 -2.03 3.04
CA GLY A 172 -7.09 -2.20 2.39
C GLY A 172 -8.10 -1.19 2.89
N ASN A 173 -9.38 -1.44 2.59
CA ASN A 173 -10.43 -0.56 3.07
C ASN A 173 -10.59 -0.61 4.60
N GLU A 174 -11.11 0.46 5.17
CA GLU A 174 -11.23 0.66 6.61
C GLU A 174 -12.04 -0.45 7.31
N LEU A 175 -13.12 -0.93 6.68
CA LEU A 175 -13.96 -2.00 7.23
C LEU A 175 -13.21 -3.33 7.34
N MET A 176 -12.43 -3.68 6.31
CA MET A 176 -11.58 -4.86 6.33
C MET A 176 -10.52 -4.76 7.43
N LEU A 177 -9.85 -3.62 7.54
CA LEU A 177 -8.80 -3.39 8.53
C LEU A 177 -9.37 -3.44 9.97
N LYS A 178 -10.55 -2.87 10.21
CA LYS A 178 -11.26 -2.95 11.50
C LYS A 178 -11.64 -4.39 11.84
N ALA A 179 -12.21 -5.13 10.88
CA ALA A 179 -12.57 -6.53 11.08
C ALA A 179 -11.34 -7.40 11.39
N LEU A 180 -10.24 -7.18 10.68
CA LEU A 180 -8.97 -7.85 10.93
C LEU A 180 -8.43 -7.52 12.33
N SER A 181 -8.42 -6.25 12.71
CA SER A 181 -7.98 -5.81 14.04
C SER A 181 -8.76 -6.50 15.15
N ASN A 182 -10.09 -6.58 15.04
CA ASN A 182 -10.95 -7.21 16.04
C ASN A 182 -10.71 -8.72 16.18
N LYS A 183 -10.41 -9.41 15.07
CA LYS A 183 -10.12 -10.84 15.07
C LYS A 183 -8.72 -11.16 15.61
N ALA A 184 -7.73 -10.34 15.28
CA ALA A 184 -6.33 -10.55 15.64
C ALA A 184 -5.96 -10.07 17.05
N ALA A 185 -6.75 -9.19 17.67
CA ALA A 185 -6.38 -8.36 18.83
C ALA A 185 -5.84 -9.09 20.07
N LYS A 186 -5.98 -10.41 20.14
CA LYS A 186 -5.55 -11.15 21.35
C LYS A 186 -4.22 -11.90 21.19
N THR A 187 -3.73 -12.10 19.98
CA THR A 187 -2.63 -13.04 19.71
C THR A 187 -1.48 -12.45 18.91
N SER A 188 -1.70 -11.39 18.17
CA SER A 188 -0.73 -10.88 17.20
C SER A 188 -0.59 -9.36 17.26
N GLU A 189 0.61 -8.87 16.98
CA GLU A 189 0.82 -7.45 16.71
C GLU A 189 0.34 -7.11 15.29
N VAL A 190 -0.59 -6.16 15.18
CA VAL A 190 -1.19 -5.78 13.90
C VAL A 190 -0.77 -4.37 13.51
N GLN A 191 -0.16 -4.24 12.33
CA GLN A 191 0.14 -2.96 11.69
C GLN A 191 -0.77 -2.78 10.48
N VAL A 192 -1.39 -1.60 10.36
CA VAL A 192 -2.31 -1.28 9.27
C VAL A 192 -1.88 -0.01 8.55
N SER A 193 -1.90 -0.06 7.22
CA SER A 193 -1.74 1.14 6.40
C SER A 193 -3.11 1.72 6.08
N THR A 194 -3.37 2.93 6.58
CA THR A 194 -4.65 3.62 6.43
C THR A 194 -4.65 4.57 5.25
N GLU A 195 -5.80 4.70 4.59
CA GLU A 195 -6.00 5.63 3.48
C GLU A 195 -6.83 6.83 3.93
N LYS A 196 -6.36 8.04 3.63
CA LYS A 196 -7.15 9.29 3.78
C LYS A 196 -6.88 10.21 2.58
N ARG A 197 -7.82 11.11 2.31
CA ARG A 197 -7.60 12.16 1.31
C ARG A 197 -6.47 13.07 1.77
N MET A 198 -5.52 13.36 0.89
CA MET A 198 -4.36 14.18 1.18
C MET A 198 -4.28 15.37 0.23
N ALA A 199 -3.80 16.49 0.75
CA ALA A 199 -3.49 17.68 -0.04
C ALA A 199 -1.97 17.91 -0.08
N CYS A 200 -1.33 18.20 1.07
CA CYS A 200 0.09 18.55 1.12
C CYS A 200 1.05 17.35 1.19
N GLY A 201 0.64 16.24 1.78
CA GLY A 201 1.49 15.05 1.98
C GLY A 201 2.54 15.17 3.10
N VAL A 202 2.72 16.35 3.70
CA VAL A 202 3.82 16.66 4.64
C VAL A 202 3.34 17.08 6.05
N GLY A 203 2.04 16.92 6.34
CA GLY A 203 1.46 17.22 7.65
C GLY A 203 1.14 18.69 7.91
N ALA A 204 1.26 19.59 6.94
CA ALA A 204 1.06 21.02 7.14
C ALA A 204 -0.41 21.45 7.07
N CYS A 205 -1.23 20.85 6.18
CA CYS A 205 -2.59 21.29 5.90
C CYS A 205 -3.67 20.66 6.80
N LEU A 206 -3.32 19.63 7.59
CA LEU A 206 -4.21 18.86 8.48
C LEU A 206 -5.38 18.14 7.77
N GLY A 207 -5.46 18.18 6.44
CA GLY A 207 -6.57 17.59 5.66
C GLY A 207 -6.68 16.07 5.73
N CYS A 208 -5.63 15.37 6.16
CA CYS A 208 -5.61 13.90 6.35
C CYS A 208 -5.65 13.51 7.83
N SER A 209 -6.10 14.39 8.73
CA SER A 209 -6.19 14.08 10.15
C SER A 209 -7.20 12.96 10.41
N CYS A 210 -6.86 12.08 11.32
CA CYS A 210 -7.73 11.04 11.84
C CYS A 210 -7.61 10.99 13.38
N GLU A 211 -8.68 10.60 14.02
CA GLU A 211 -8.68 10.34 15.45
C GLU A 211 -8.01 9.00 15.73
N THR A 212 -7.21 8.94 16.77
CA THR A 212 -6.56 7.73 17.26
C THR A 212 -6.66 7.68 18.78
N LYS A 213 -6.38 6.54 19.38
CA LYS A 213 -6.37 6.36 20.83
C LYS A 213 -5.48 7.38 21.54
N SER A 214 -4.37 7.77 20.92
CA SER A 214 -3.42 8.76 21.45
C SER A 214 -3.70 10.22 20.99
N GLY A 215 -4.88 10.46 20.38
CA GLY A 215 -5.32 11.78 19.91
C GLY A 215 -5.26 11.95 18.40
N MET A 216 -5.35 13.18 17.93
CA MET A 216 -5.38 13.48 16.49
C MET A 216 -4.01 13.23 15.83
N LYS A 217 -3.98 12.44 14.76
CA LYS A 217 -2.80 12.13 13.95
C LYS A 217 -3.03 12.51 12.49
N ARG A 218 -1.95 12.80 11.78
CA ARG A 218 -1.98 13.11 10.34
C ARG A 218 -1.47 11.91 9.58
N VAL A 219 -2.32 11.28 8.80
CA VAL A 219 -1.97 10.06 8.07
C VAL A 219 -0.73 10.23 7.19
N CYS A 220 -0.53 11.40 6.57
CA CYS A 220 0.63 11.64 5.71
C CYS A 220 1.97 11.82 6.44
N LYS A 221 1.96 12.13 7.74
CA LYS A 221 3.19 12.41 8.51
C LYS A 221 3.38 11.43 9.67
N ASP A 222 2.31 11.17 10.42
CA ASP A 222 2.33 10.32 11.61
C ASP A 222 2.05 8.83 11.25
N GLY A 223 1.44 8.57 10.05
CA GLY A 223 1.21 7.31 9.37
C GLY A 223 1.94 7.26 8.02
N PRO A 224 1.42 6.56 6.98
CA PRO A 224 0.11 5.90 6.90
C PRO A 224 0.01 4.62 7.72
N VAL A 225 1.14 4.07 8.15
CA VAL A 225 1.19 2.86 8.96
C VAL A 225 1.01 3.20 10.43
N PHE A 226 0.06 2.53 11.06
CA PHE A 226 -0.22 2.62 12.50
C PHE A 226 -0.35 1.21 13.08
N LYS A 227 -0.19 1.09 14.41
CA LYS A 227 -0.68 -0.08 15.11
C LYS A 227 -2.21 -0.09 15.03
N ALA A 228 -2.82 -1.25 14.77
CA ALA A 228 -4.26 -1.34 14.59
C ALA A 228 -5.03 -0.85 15.84
N GLU A 229 -4.52 -1.14 17.04
CA GLU A 229 -5.06 -0.69 18.31
C GLU A 229 -5.08 0.85 18.52
N GLU A 230 -4.26 1.58 17.77
CA GLU A 230 -4.27 3.05 17.78
C GLU A 230 -5.42 3.62 16.95
N VAL A 231 -5.80 2.94 15.86
CA VAL A 231 -6.80 3.42 14.88
C VAL A 231 -8.17 2.81 15.13
N PHE A 232 -8.22 1.55 15.57
CA PHE A 232 -9.44 0.78 15.82
C PHE A 232 -9.52 0.42 17.31
N TYR A 233 -9.74 1.45 18.13
CA TYR A 233 -9.94 1.32 19.56
C TYR A 233 -11.44 1.45 19.89
N GLU A 234 -12.00 0.46 20.52
CA GLU A 234 -13.35 0.47 21.15
C GLU A 234 -13.28 -0.22 22.49
#